data_f790c237720f6c4a3bc49503c884c21d
#
_entry.id   f790c237720f6c4a3bc49503c884c21d
#
_cell.length_a   1.000
_cell.length_b   1.000
_cell.length_c   1.000
_cell.angle_alpha   90.00
_cell.angle_beta   90.00
_cell.angle_gamma   90.00
#
_symmetry.space_group_name_H-M   'P 1'
#
loop_
_entity.id
_entity.type
_entity.pdbx_description
1 polymer ?
#
loop_
_entity_poly.entity_id
_entity_poly.type
_entity_poly.pdbx_seq_one_letter_code
_entity_poly.pdbx_strand_id
1 'polypeptide(L)'
;VIEDIMPLTLRSSPSSPFVRKVNVAAAVLGISDQITLEVAVTKNLEPSLLSQNPLGKIPALVLEDGRVLYDSRVIMDYLNTVAGGSIIPEDTDEKFNALTLAALADGIMEAALLVVYEGRYRPDQKPYAPWLDMQREKIRRGLTSLETALPSVDPVTVGTIGLGCALEYFDFRGQFDWRDDYPNLLGWLGEFSAAVPVFKDS
;
A
#
# COMPACT_ATOMS: atom_id res chain seq x y z
N VAL A 1 24.14 6.74 12.89
CA VAL A 1 24.65 5.37 12.92
C VAL A 1 23.42 4.49 12.94
N ILE A 2 23.05 3.90 11.78
CA ILE A 2 22.00 2.88 11.73
C ILE A 2 22.63 1.68 12.44
N GLU A 3 22.24 1.41 13.70
CA GLU A 3 22.53 0.13 14.33
C GLU A 3 21.98 -0.98 13.45
N ASP A 4 22.69 -2.10 13.31
CA ASP A 4 22.31 -3.23 12.49
C ASP A 4 20.83 -3.60 12.76
N ILE A 5 19.92 -3.18 11.85
CA ILE A 5 18.55 -3.65 11.91
C ILE A 5 18.63 -5.14 11.61
N MET A 6 18.14 -5.94 12.54
CA MET A 6 18.14 -7.38 12.49
C MET A 6 17.30 -7.90 11.31
N PRO A 7 17.63 -9.04 10.71
CA PRO A 7 16.96 -9.52 9.50
C PRO A 7 15.44 -9.62 9.68
N LEU A 8 14.72 -8.96 8.76
CA LEU A 8 13.26 -8.92 8.73
C LEU A 8 12.76 -9.83 7.61
N THR A 9 11.64 -10.54 7.83
CA THR A 9 11.00 -11.33 6.77
C THR A 9 9.60 -10.81 6.50
N LEU A 10 9.36 -10.32 5.26
CA LEU A 10 8.06 -9.83 4.84
C LEU A 10 7.29 -10.91 4.07
N ARG A 11 6.17 -11.36 4.61
CA ARG A 11 5.22 -12.24 3.90
C ARG A 11 4.55 -11.42 2.79
N SER A 12 4.75 -11.85 1.55
CA SER A 12 4.54 -11.00 0.39
C SER A 12 3.79 -11.69 -0.75
N SER A 13 3.26 -10.87 -1.66
CA SER A 13 2.82 -11.28 -3.00
C SER A 13 3.03 -10.12 -3.95
N PRO A 14 3.60 -10.36 -5.15
CA PRO A 14 3.84 -9.30 -6.14
C PRO A 14 2.59 -8.55 -6.59
N SER A 15 1.42 -9.16 -6.41
CA SER A 15 0.14 -8.57 -6.82
C SER A 15 -0.55 -7.77 -5.72
N SER A 16 0.06 -7.62 -4.53
CA SER A 16 -0.54 -6.92 -3.40
C SER A 16 -0.10 -5.45 -3.35
N PRO A 17 -1.03 -4.49 -3.46
CA PRO A 17 -0.67 -3.08 -3.34
C PRO A 17 -0.21 -2.72 -1.93
N PHE A 18 -0.69 -3.45 -0.91
CA PHE A 18 -0.30 -3.25 0.48
C PHE A 18 1.11 -3.76 0.78
N VAL A 19 1.57 -4.81 0.09
CA VAL A 19 2.97 -5.25 0.14
C VAL A 19 3.85 -4.23 -0.58
N ARG A 20 3.42 -3.79 -1.76
CA ARG A 20 4.17 -2.82 -2.56
C ARG A 20 4.47 -1.53 -1.79
N LYS A 21 3.48 -0.97 -1.08
CA LYS A 21 3.74 0.24 -0.29
C LYS A 21 4.76 0.03 0.85
N VAL A 22 4.83 -1.19 1.42
CA VAL A 22 5.87 -1.54 2.40
C VAL A 22 7.24 -1.59 1.74
N ASN A 23 7.34 -2.21 0.55
CA ASN A 23 8.60 -2.28 -0.20
C ASN A 23 9.09 -0.88 -0.60
N VAL A 24 8.19 -0.02 -1.10
CA VAL A 24 8.53 1.37 -1.44
C VAL A 24 8.99 2.14 -0.21
N ALA A 25 8.28 2.00 0.92
CA ALA A 25 8.67 2.63 2.18
C ALA A 25 10.06 2.18 2.64
N ALA A 26 10.35 0.88 2.60
CA ALA A 26 11.66 0.34 2.95
C ALA A 26 12.76 0.89 2.05
N ALA A 27 12.49 1.04 0.75
CA ALA A 27 13.45 1.59 -0.20
C ALA A 27 13.71 3.09 0.04
N VAL A 28 12.66 3.87 0.27
CA VAL A 28 12.78 5.31 0.62
C VAL A 28 13.56 5.49 1.92
N LEU A 29 13.38 4.59 2.89
CA LEU A 29 14.08 4.59 4.17
C LEU A 29 15.51 4.01 4.09
N GLY A 30 15.92 3.45 2.94
CA GLY A 30 17.25 2.88 2.75
C GLY A 30 17.51 1.56 3.49
N ILE A 31 16.46 0.79 3.79
CA ILE A 31 16.54 -0.46 4.56
C ILE A 31 16.02 -1.69 3.80
N SER A 32 15.87 -1.60 2.49
CA SER A 32 15.38 -2.73 1.67
C SER A 32 16.24 -3.98 1.79
N ASP A 33 17.56 -3.83 1.89
CA ASP A 33 18.51 -4.94 1.97
C ASP A 33 18.39 -5.76 3.28
N GLN A 34 17.66 -5.22 4.26
CA GLN A 34 17.40 -5.88 5.54
C GLN A 34 16.10 -6.69 5.54
N ILE A 35 15.34 -6.63 4.44
CA ILE A 35 14.05 -7.29 4.31
C ILE A 35 14.14 -8.43 3.31
N THR A 36 13.96 -9.65 3.79
CA THR A 36 13.78 -10.83 2.94
C THR A 36 12.31 -10.99 2.58
N LEU A 37 12.02 -11.11 1.28
CA LEU A 37 10.65 -11.34 0.81
C LEU A 37 10.35 -12.85 0.79
N GLU A 38 9.31 -13.26 1.50
CA GLU A 38 8.80 -14.63 1.50
C GLU A 38 7.40 -14.66 0.89
N VAL A 39 7.25 -15.32 -0.26
CA VAL A 39 5.97 -15.40 -0.98
C VAL A 39 4.94 -16.17 -0.15
N ALA A 40 3.73 -15.61 -0.04
CA ALA A 40 2.61 -16.21 0.66
C ALA A 40 1.37 -16.32 -0.25
N VAL A 41 0.73 -17.49 -0.22
CA VAL A 41 -0.49 -17.76 -1.00
C VAL A 41 -1.71 -17.51 -0.13
N THR A 42 -2.48 -16.44 -0.46
CA THR A 42 -3.67 -16.05 0.30
C THR A 42 -4.96 -16.76 -0.13
N LYS A 43 -4.97 -17.43 -1.30
CA LYS A 43 -6.14 -18.16 -1.78
C LYS A 43 -6.28 -19.53 -1.08
N ASN A 44 -5.14 -20.19 -0.88
CA ASN A 44 -5.06 -21.45 -0.13
C ASN A 44 -4.14 -21.16 1.04
N LEU A 45 -4.75 -20.79 2.17
CA LEU A 45 -4.02 -20.32 3.35
C LEU A 45 -3.06 -21.38 3.88
N GLU A 46 -1.80 -21.03 3.94
CA GLU A 46 -0.76 -21.88 4.53
C GLU A 46 -0.79 -21.80 6.06
N PRO A 47 -0.58 -22.92 6.77
CA PRO A 47 -0.50 -22.91 8.24
C PRO A 47 0.53 -21.92 8.78
N SER A 48 1.66 -21.74 8.07
CA SER A 48 2.71 -20.78 8.43
C SER A 48 2.20 -19.35 8.43
N LEU A 49 1.44 -18.94 7.40
CA LEU A 49 0.85 -17.60 7.35
C LEU A 49 -0.21 -17.41 8.46
N LEU A 50 -1.04 -18.42 8.71
CA LEU A 50 -2.08 -18.36 9.75
C LEU A 50 -1.48 -18.25 11.16
N SER A 51 -0.34 -18.90 11.42
CA SER A 51 0.35 -18.78 12.70
C SER A 51 0.98 -17.40 12.90
N GLN A 52 1.36 -16.72 11.82
CA GLN A 52 1.95 -15.39 11.83
C GLN A 52 0.89 -14.27 11.83
N ASN A 53 -0.16 -14.44 11.03
CA ASN A 53 -1.28 -13.51 10.99
C ASN A 53 -2.60 -14.29 11.00
N PRO A 54 -3.35 -14.29 12.11
CA PRO A 54 -4.59 -15.05 12.24
C PRO A 54 -5.66 -14.65 11.22
N LEU A 55 -5.54 -13.46 10.59
CA LEU A 55 -6.44 -13.04 9.51
C LEU A 55 -6.07 -13.65 8.15
N GLY A 56 -4.93 -14.36 8.04
CA GLY A 56 -4.44 -14.93 6.77
C GLY A 56 -4.16 -13.88 5.70
N LYS A 57 -3.83 -12.65 6.11
CA LYS A 57 -3.58 -11.52 5.21
C LYS A 57 -2.09 -11.19 5.11
N ILE A 58 -1.72 -10.60 3.99
CA ILE A 58 -0.43 -9.98 3.73
C ILE A 58 -0.59 -8.48 3.47
N PRO A 59 0.44 -7.67 3.79
CA PRO A 59 1.73 -8.03 4.35
C PRO A 59 1.67 -8.44 5.83
N ALA A 60 2.64 -9.27 6.25
CA ALA A 60 2.96 -9.53 7.63
C ALA A 60 4.49 -9.53 7.76
N LEU A 61 5.05 -8.78 8.69
CA LEU A 61 6.48 -8.62 8.92
C LEU A 61 6.89 -9.44 10.14
N VAL A 62 7.72 -10.44 9.92
CA VAL A 62 8.28 -11.28 10.98
C VAL A 62 9.61 -10.67 11.42
N LEU A 63 9.72 -10.36 12.70
CA LEU A 63 10.92 -9.84 13.35
C LEU A 63 11.83 -10.98 13.80
N GLU A 64 13.09 -10.69 14.08
CA GLU A 64 14.07 -11.69 14.52
C GLU A 64 13.65 -12.41 15.80
N ASP A 65 13.02 -11.69 16.74
CA ASP A 65 12.55 -12.27 18.01
C ASP A 65 11.26 -13.11 17.84
N GLY A 66 10.79 -13.29 16.62
CA GLY A 66 9.59 -14.05 16.27
C GLY A 66 8.28 -13.29 16.42
N ARG A 67 8.28 -12.05 16.88
CA ARG A 67 7.07 -11.20 16.82
C ARG A 67 6.68 -10.94 15.39
N VAL A 68 5.39 -10.77 15.15
CA VAL A 68 4.87 -10.47 13.82
C VAL A 68 4.04 -9.19 13.85
N LEU A 69 4.35 -8.28 12.93
CA LEU A 69 3.61 -7.02 12.77
C LEU A 69 2.69 -7.11 11.55
N TYR A 70 1.49 -6.64 11.68
CA TYR A 70 0.47 -6.44 10.64
C TYR A 70 -0.55 -5.40 11.16
N ASP A 71 -1.27 -4.63 10.27
CA ASP A 71 -1.18 -4.63 8.83
C ASP A 71 -0.06 -3.71 8.29
N SER A 72 -0.13 -3.37 7.00
CA SER A 72 0.87 -2.52 6.35
C SER A 72 1.08 -1.16 7.03
N ARG A 73 0.08 -0.60 7.72
CA ARG A 73 0.17 0.67 8.45
C ARG A 73 1.12 0.54 9.63
N VAL A 74 0.94 -0.53 10.41
CA VAL A 74 1.82 -0.84 11.56
C VAL A 74 3.24 -1.15 11.08
N ILE A 75 3.36 -1.89 9.98
CA ILE A 75 4.67 -2.21 9.39
C ILE A 75 5.39 -0.93 8.97
N MET A 76 4.73 -0.03 8.25
CA MET A 76 5.35 1.23 7.79
C MET A 76 5.75 2.13 8.97
N ASP A 77 4.96 2.19 10.04
CA ASP A 77 5.31 2.95 11.25
C ASP A 77 6.54 2.33 11.96
N TYR A 78 6.58 1.00 12.06
CA TYR A 78 7.74 0.30 12.58
C TYR A 78 9.00 0.57 11.76
N LEU A 79 8.93 0.41 10.42
CA LEU A 79 10.07 0.68 9.53
C LEU A 79 10.54 2.13 9.65
N ASN A 80 9.60 3.09 9.69
CA ASN A 80 9.92 4.50 9.90
C ASN A 80 10.66 4.72 11.22
N THR A 81 10.20 4.07 12.30
CA THR A 81 10.81 4.20 13.63
C THR A 81 12.24 3.65 13.66
N VAL A 82 12.45 2.43 13.15
CA VAL A 82 13.77 1.78 13.20
C VAL A 82 14.78 2.38 12.23
N ALA A 83 14.32 3.00 11.15
CA ALA A 83 15.18 3.70 10.19
C ALA A 83 15.52 5.15 10.60
N GLY A 84 15.03 5.62 11.74
CA GLY A 84 15.29 6.98 12.23
C GLY A 84 14.31 8.05 11.73
N GLY A 85 13.21 7.63 11.09
CA GLY A 85 12.12 8.50 10.65
C GLY A 85 12.42 9.30 9.38
N SER A 86 11.47 9.40 8.47
CA SER A 86 11.45 10.41 7.39
C SER A 86 10.13 10.40 6.63
N ILE A 87 9.38 9.29 6.69
CA ILE A 87 8.12 9.15 5.94
C ILE A 87 6.86 9.43 6.78
N ILE A 88 7.02 9.60 8.10
CA ILE A 88 5.98 10.09 9.00
C ILE A 88 6.50 11.36 9.66
N PRO A 89 5.98 12.54 9.31
CA PRO A 89 6.43 13.80 9.88
C PRO A 89 6.31 13.86 11.41
N GLU A 90 7.21 14.61 12.05
CA GLU A 90 7.16 14.83 13.53
C GLU A 90 6.17 15.94 13.91
N ASP A 91 6.02 16.95 13.04
CA ASP A 91 5.02 17.98 13.26
C ASP A 91 3.62 17.39 13.30
N THR A 92 2.80 17.84 14.23
CA THR A 92 1.50 17.26 14.50
C THR A 92 0.56 17.38 13.31
N ASP A 93 0.48 18.56 12.69
CA ASP A 93 -0.46 18.80 11.58
C ASP A 93 -0.02 18.06 10.33
N GLU A 94 1.27 18.12 10.00
CA GLU A 94 1.85 17.40 8.86
C GLU A 94 1.71 15.87 9.04
N LYS A 95 1.94 15.37 10.26
CA LYS A 95 1.75 13.96 10.59
C LYS A 95 0.33 13.49 10.33
N PHE A 96 -0.66 14.20 10.86
CA PHE A 96 -2.05 13.81 10.68
C PHE A 96 -2.54 14.00 9.24
N ASN A 97 -2.01 14.98 8.50
CA ASN A 97 -2.24 15.10 7.06
C ASN A 97 -1.69 13.87 6.30
N ALA A 98 -0.45 13.47 6.58
CA ALA A 98 0.15 12.28 5.96
C ALA A 98 -0.60 10.99 6.30
N LEU A 99 -0.98 10.80 7.57
CA LEU A 99 -1.75 9.63 8.02
C LEU A 99 -3.18 9.61 7.46
N THR A 100 -3.82 10.77 7.31
CA THR A 100 -5.15 10.88 6.71
C THR A 100 -5.11 10.53 5.23
N LEU A 101 -4.10 11.02 4.51
CA LEU A 101 -3.87 10.66 3.10
C LEU A 101 -3.60 9.15 2.97
N ALA A 102 -2.78 8.57 3.86
CA ALA A 102 -2.52 7.14 3.89
C ALA A 102 -3.82 6.33 4.10
N ALA A 103 -4.68 6.77 5.02
CA ALA A 103 -5.96 6.12 5.28
C ALA A 103 -6.91 6.22 4.09
N LEU A 104 -6.92 7.35 3.36
CA LEU A 104 -7.69 7.51 2.13
C LEU A 104 -7.19 6.58 1.03
N ALA A 105 -5.88 6.53 0.80
CA ALA A 105 -5.26 5.64 -0.18
C ALA A 105 -5.52 4.16 0.13
N ASP A 106 -5.42 3.77 1.41
CA ASP A 106 -5.76 2.41 1.86
C ASP A 106 -7.22 2.07 1.61
N GLY A 107 -8.15 2.98 1.93
CA GLY A 107 -9.58 2.78 1.66
C GLY A 107 -9.90 2.64 0.17
N ILE A 108 -9.19 3.38 -0.70
CA ILE A 108 -9.26 3.25 -2.15
C ILE A 108 -8.76 1.87 -2.61
N MET A 109 -7.60 1.44 -2.12
CA MET A 109 -7.03 0.12 -2.44
C MET A 109 -7.90 -1.03 -1.92
N GLU A 110 -8.47 -0.91 -0.72
CA GLU A 110 -9.40 -1.89 -0.16
C GLU A 110 -10.66 -2.02 -1.04
N ALA A 111 -11.24 -0.91 -1.48
CA ALA A 111 -12.39 -0.93 -2.37
C ALA A 111 -12.05 -1.59 -3.71
N ALA A 112 -10.88 -1.27 -4.29
CA ALA A 112 -10.41 -1.90 -5.53
C ALA A 112 -10.18 -3.41 -5.36
N LEU A 113 -9.59 -3.81 -4.23
CA LEU A 113 -9.36 -5.23 -3.91
C LEU A 113 -10.68 -6.00 -3.81
N LEU A 114 -11.73 -5.40 -3.23
CA LEU A 114 -13.07 -6.03 -3.16
C LEU A 114 -13.69 -6.23 -4.53
N VAL A 115 -13.46 -5.30 -5.48
CA VAL A 115 -13.87 -5.48 -6.88
C VAL A 115 -13.15 -6.68 -7.51
N VAL A 116 -11.84 -6.81 -7.28
CA VAL A 116 -11.05 -7.98 -7.75
C VAL A 116 -11.57 -9.28 -7.12
N TYR A 117 -11.87 -9.26 -5.84
CA TYR A 117 -12.29 -10.44 -5.09
C TYR A 117 -13.67 -10.95 -5.52
N GLU A 118 -14.59 -10.09 -5.95
CA GLU A 118 -15.88 -10.54 -6.46
C GLU A 118 -15.72 -11.52 -7.62
N GLY A 119 -14.85 -11.21 -8.60
CA GLY A 119 -14.56 -12.14 -9.70
C GLY A 119 -13.69 -13.34 -9.30
N ARG A 120 -12.79 -13.17 -8.30
CA ARG A 120 -11.85 -14.21 -7.88
C ARG A 120 -12.49 -15.31 -7.04
N TYR A 121 -13.42 -14.96 -6.16
CA TYR A 121 -14.04 -15.88 -5.20
C TYR A 121 -15.46 -16.29 -5.56
N ARG A 122 -16.06 -15.65 -6.57
CA ARG A 122 -17.40 -15.97 -7.10
C ARG A 122 -17.40 -16.13 -8.61
N PRO A 123 -16.48 -16.95 -9.18
CA PRO A 123 -16.30 -17.02 -10.64
C PRO A 123 -17.53 -17.56 -11.38
N ASP A 124 -18.29 -18.46 -10.75
CA ASP A 124 -19.44 -19.14 -11.34
C ASP A 124 -20.78 -18.43 -11.10
N GLN A 125 -20.75 -17.29 -10.38
CA GLN A 125 -21.94 -16.52 -10.04
C GLN A 125 -21.92 -15.19 -10.78
N LYS A 126 -23.12 -14.67 -11.09
CA LYS A 126 -23.21 -13.29 -11.58
C LYS A 126 -22.72 -12.34 -10.49
N PRO A 127 -21.79 -11.42 -10.82
CA PRO A 127 -21.36 -10.39 -9.89
C PRO A 127 -22.58 -9.59 -9.38
N TYR A 128 -22.57 -9.24 -8.11
CA TYR A 128 -23.62 -8.41 -7.55
C TYR A 128 -23.34 -6.93 -7.87
N ALA A 129 -23.91 -6.46 -8.97
CA ALA A 129 -23.65 -5.13 -9.51
C ALA A 129 -23.81 -3.99 -8.48
N PRO A 130 -24.87 -3.94 -7.63
CA PRO A 130 -24.99 -2.86 -6.64
C PRO A 130 -23.83 -2.81 -5.63
N TRP A 131 -23.27 -3.96 -5.27
CA TRP A 131 -22.09 -4.02 -4.41
C TRP A 131 -20.84 -3.49 -5.10
N LEU A 132 -20.61 -3.92 -6.35
CA LEU A 132 -19.49 -3.46 -7.15
C LEU A 132 -19.56 -1.95 -7.40
N ASP A 133 -20.74 -1.44 -7.70
CA ASP A 133 -20.97 -0.01 -7.93
C ASP A 133 -20.70 0.80 -6.65
N MET A 134 -21.08 0.27 -5.49
CA MET A 134 -20.77 0.90 -4.21
C MET A 134 -19.25 0.97 -3.96
N GLN A 135 -18.46 -0.06 -4.31
CA GLN A 135 -17.02 -0.02 -4.17
C GLN A 135 -16.38 0.97 -5.19
N ARG A 136 -16.79 0.91 -6.45
CA ARG A 136 -16.33 1.85 -7.49
C ARG A 136 -16.63 3.30 -7.13
N GLU A 137 -17.78 3.56 -6.52
CA GLU A 137 -18.16 4.88 -6.09
C GLU A 137 -17.29 5.42 -4.94
N LYS A 138 -16.84 4.56 -4.02
CA LYS A 138 -15.82 4.95 -3.02
C LYS A 138 -14.53 5.39 -3.69
N ILE A 139 -14.07 4.63 -4.69
CA ILE A 139 -12.87 4.95 -5.47
C ILE A 139 -13.05 6.32 -6.14
N ARG A 140 -14.14 6.52 -6.88
CA ARG A 140 -14.40 7.79 -7.59
C ARG A 140 -14.39 8.98 -6.65
N ARG A 141 -15.10 8.91 -5.52
CA ARG A 141 -15.12 10.01 -4.54
C ARG A 141 -13.74 10.30 -3.98
N GLY A 142 -12.95 9.26 -3.68
CA GLY A 142 -11.58 9.42 -3.22
C GLY A 142 -10.70 10.10 -4.27
N LEU A 143 -10.73 9.63 -5.52
CA LEU A 143 -9.96 10.23 -6.62
C LEU A 143 -10.42 11.65 -6.94
N THR A 144 -11.74 11.92 -6.96
CA THR A 144 -12.27 13.27 -7.19
C THR A 144 -11.81 14.26 -6.12
N SER A 145 -11.78 13.84 -4.86
CA SER A 145 -11.25 14.68 -3.78
C SER A 145 -9.78 15.00 -3.97
N LEU A 146 -8.98 14.01 -4.37
CA LEU A 146 -7.55 14.17 -4.61
C LEU A 146 -7.25 14.97 -5.90
N GLU A 147 -8.07 14.82 -6.95
CA GLU A 147 -7.94 15.58 -8.19
C GLU A 147 -8.08 17.09 -7.98
N THR A 148 -8.94 17.48 -7.02
CA THR A 148 -9.18 18.89 -6.68
C THR A 148 -8.18 19.47 -5.68
N ALA A 149 -7.53 18.60 -4.88
CA ALA A 149 -6.59 18.99 -3.84
C ALA A 149 -5.42 17.98 -3.79
N LEU A 150 -4.49 18.13 -4.73
CA LEU A 150 -3.32 17.25 -4.81
C LEU A 150 -2.43 17.42 -3.58
N PRO A 151 -1.93 16.32 -3.00
CA PRO A 151 -0.88 16.41 -1.97
C PRO A 151 0.46 16.83 -2.60
N SER A 152 1.32 17.47 -1.81
CA SER A 152 2.71 17.69 -2.23
C SER A 152 3.42 16.34 -2.42
N VAL A 153 4.31 16.27 -3.41
CA VAL A 153 5.19 15.09 -3.61
C VAL A 153 6.37 15.10 -2.65
N ASP A 154 6.78 16.27 -2.20
CA ASP A 154 7.90 16.48 -1.29
C ASP A 154 7.41 17.22 -0.03
N PRO A 155 7.68 16.70 1.17
CA PRO A 155 8.41 15.46 1.45
C PRO A 155 7.61 14.18 1.11
N VAL A 156 8.33 13.10 0.79
CA VAL A 156 7.74 11.78 0.62
C VAL A 156 7.23 11.26 1.96
N THR A 157 5.96 10.87 2.01
CA THR A 157 5.30 10.40 3.23
C THR A 157 4.60 9.06 3.05
N VAL A 158 4.19 8.43 4.13
CA VAL A 158 3.34 7.22 4.08
C VAL A 158 2.07 7.45 3.25
N GLY A 159 1.56 8.68 3.22
CA GLY A 159 0.39 9.07 2.43
C GLY A 159 0.68 9.10 0.93
N THR A 160 1.76 9.76 0.52
CA THR A 160 2.16 9.86 -0.90
C THR A 160 2.58 8.50 -1.46
N ILE A 161 3.29 7.67 -0.68
CA ILE A 161 3.60 6.28 -1.03
C ILE A 161 2.30 5.48 -1.24
N GLY A 162 1.37 5.58 -0.30
CA GLY A 162 0.07 4.90 -0.40
C GLY A 162 -0.72 5.31 -1.64
N LEU A 163 -0.78 6.61 -1.94
CA LEU A 163 -1.47 7.14 -3.12
C LEU A 163 -0.84 6.64 -4.42
N GLY A 164 0.48 6.72 -4.55
CA GLY A 164 1.18 6.19 -5.72
C GLY A 164 0.86 4.70 -5.95
N CYS A 165 0.92 3.88 -4.91
CA CYS A 165 0.58 2.45 -4.99
C CYS A 165 -0.89 2.21 -5.35
N ALA A 166 -1.82 3.05 -4.88
CA ALA A 166 -3.23 2.94 -5.22
C ALA A 166 -3.50 3.22 -6.71
N LEU A 167 -2.89 4.28 -7.26
CA LEU A 167 -3.06 4.67 -8.66
C LEU A 167 -2.50 3.60 -9.61
N GLU A 168 -1.28 3.10 -9.37
CA GLU A 168 -0.72 2.04 -10.20
C GLU A 168 -1.40 0.67 -10.02
N TYR A 169 -2.06 0.44 -8.88
CA TYR A 169 -2.85 -0.78 -8.71
C TYR A 169 -4.03 -0.85 -9.67
N PHE A 170 -4.64 0.29 -10.03
CA PHE A 170 -5.68 0.32 -11.05
C PHE A 170 -5.14 -0.08 -12.42
N ASP A 171 -3.99 0.44 -12.81
CA ASP A 171 -3.34 0.09 -14.07
C ASP A 171 -2.98 -1.40 -14.11
N PHE A 172 -2.40 -1.89 -13.03
CA PHE A 172 -2.04 -3.32 -12.91
C PHE A 172 -3.25 -4.26 -13.03
N ARG A 173 -4.40 -3.85 -12.50
CA ARG A 173 -5.63 -4.68 -12.53
C ARG A 173 -6.49 -4.44 -13.78
N GLY A 174 -6.39 -3.30 -14.42
CA GLY A 174 -7.19 -2.93 -15.58
C GLY A 174 -8.71 -2.93 -15.32
N GLN A 175 -9.12 -2.75 -14.06
CA GLN A 175 -10.53 -2.81 -13.67
C GLN A 175 -11.17 -1.45 -13.42
N PHE A 176 -10.37 -0.41 -13.44
CA PHE A 176 -10.79 0.97 -13.25
C PHE A 176 -9.93 1.87 -14.13
N ASP A 177 -10.54 2.36 -15.21
CA ASP A 177 -9.91 3.39 -16.04
C ASP A 177 -10.07 4.73 -15.33
N TRP A 178 -8.93 5.35 -14.99
CA TRP A 178 -8.91 6.58 -14.19
C TRP A 178 -8.15 7.71 -14.86
N ARG A 179 -7.28 7.40 -15.81
CA ARG A 179 -6.29 8.36 -16.33
C ARG A 179 -6.91 9.54 -17.07
N ASP A 180 -7.95 9.28 -17.85
CA ASP A 180 -8.62 10.33 -18.62
C ASP A 180 -9.52 11.21 -17.74
N ASP A 181 -10.11 10.63 -16.67
CA ASP A 181 -11.00 11.34 -15.76
C ASP A 181 -10.26 12.18 -14.70
N TYR A 182 -8.96 11.88 -14.44
CA TYR A 182 -8.17 12.49 -13.37
C TYR A 182 -6.77 12.94 -13.86
N PRO A 183 -6.71 13.93 -14.78
CA PRO A 183 -5.44 14.36 -15.40
C PRO A 183 -4.44 14.98 -14.41
N ASN A 184 -4.89 15.66 -13.35
CA ASN A 184 -4.00 16.22 -12.34
C ASN A 184 -3.33 15.11 -11.51
N LEU A 185 -4.10 14.06 -11.13
CA LEU A 185 -3.54 12.88 -10.48
C LEU A 185 -2.56 12.12 -11.37
N LEU A 186 -2.82 12.08 -12.69
CA LEU A 186 -1.88 11.50 -13.64
C LEU A 186 -0.56 12.27 -13.68
N GLY A 187 -0.63 13.61 -13.71
CA GLY A 187 0.54 14.47 -13.60
C GLY A 187 1.30 14.24 -12.30
N TRP A 188 0.57 14.24 -11.18
CA TRP A 188 1.10 13.97 -9.85
C TRP A 188 1.83 12.63 -9.75
N LEU A 189 1.26 11.55 -10.33
CA LEU A 189 1.91 10.24 -10.35
C LEU A 189 3.24 10.26 -11.11
N GLY A 190 3.31 11.03 -12.20
CA GLY A 190 4.54 11.26 -12.96
C GLY A 190 5.61 11.97 -12.12
N GLU A 191 5.25 13.03 -11.39
CA GLU A 191 6.13 13.76 -10.48
C GLU A 191 6.58 12.88 -9.32
N PHE A 192 5.67 12.14 -8.67
CA PHE A 192 5.99 11.20 -7.60
C PHE A 192 6.97 10.12 -8.07
N SER A 193 6.73 9.53 -9.25
CA SER A 193 7.62 8.51 -9.83
C SER A 193 9.01 9.04 -10.18
N ALA A 194 9.13 10.35 -10.46
CA ALA A 194 10.41 11.00 -10.69
C ALA A 194 11.13 11.30 -9.36
N ALA A 195 10.39 11.70 -8.33
CA ALA A 195 10.93 11.97 -6.99
C ALA A 195 11.33 10.68 -6.24
N VAL A 196 10.70 9.55 -6.55
CA VAL A 196 10.92 8.24 -5.92
C VAL A 196 11.27 7.20 -7.00
N PRO A 197 12.52 7.20 -7.52
CA PRO A 197 12.91 6.31 -8.64
C PRO A 197 12.67 4.83 -8.36
N VAL A 198 12.88 4.39 -7.12
CA VAL A 198 12.64 2.99 -6.67
C VAL A 198 11.17 2.55 -6.79
N PHE A 199 10.25 3.50 -6.93
CA PHE A 199 8.84 3.22 -7.11
C PHE A 199 8.52 2.51 -8.44
N LYS A 200 9.32 2.73 -9.48
CA LYS A 200 9.15 2.09 -10.80
C LYS A 200 9.58 0.64 -10.82
N ASP A 201 10.50 0.27 -9.93
CA ASP A 201 11.12 -1.06 -9.87
C ASP A 201 10.51 -1.94 -8.75
N SER A 202 9.53 -1.42 -8.01
CA SER A 202 8.93 -2.05 -6.83
C SER A 202 7.67 -2.86 -7.12
#